data_8b67c52f63458206c0568253a6441cf7
#
_entry.id   8b67c52f63458206c0568253a6441cf7
#
_cell.length_a   1.000
_cell.length_b   1.000
_cell.length_c   1.000
_cell.angle_alpha   90.00
_cell.angle_beta   90.00
_cell.angle_gamma   90.00
#
_symmetry.space_group_name_H-M   'P 1'
#
loop_
_entity.id
_entity.type
_entity.pdbx_description
1 polymer ?
#
loop_
_entity_poly.entity_id
_entity_poly.type
_entity_poly.pdbx_seq_one_letter_code
_entity_poly.pdbx_strand_id
1 'polypeptide(L)'
;AGSAADQLAAIQASGKLIVALEGAWQPWSYHDESDTLVGYDVEVSRAIAEKLGVEPEYVESDWDSLFAGLDAGRFDMVCNGVEVTDERALTYDFTTPYGYIHTALAVRKDNDEIKTFEDLKGKTTANSLASTYMELAESYGATVQGIDTLEETIQLLAAGRIDATLNADVSFYDYLNVHPD
;
A
#
# COMPACT_ATOMS: atom_id res chain seq x y z
N ALA A 1 -1.76 22.23 16.92
CA ALA A 1 -2.42 21.73 15.74
C ALA A 1 -3.23 22.87 15.11
N GLY A 2 -2.92 23.26 13.88
CA GLY A 2 -3.70 24.21 13.10
C GLY A 2 -5.07 23.62 12.77
N SER A 3 -6.08 24.48 12.51
CA SER A 3 -7.37 23.96 12.04
C SER A 3 -7.22 23.46 10.60
N ALA A 4 -8.07 22.54 10.15
CA ALA A 4 -8.06 22.03 8.77
C ALA A 4 -8.14 23.16 7.70
N ALA A 5 -8.82 24.26 8.03
CA ALA A 5 -8.86 25.47 7.17
C ALA A 5 -7.50 26.17 7.06
N ASP A 6 -6.70 26.16 8.13
CA ASP A 6 -5.36 26.74 8.12
C ASP A 6 -4.37 25.87 7.31
N GLN A 7 -4.52 24.56 7.35
CA GLN A 7 -3.67 23.63 6.61
C GLN A 7 -3.88 23.76 5.09
N LEU A 8 -5.12 23.82 4.62
CA LEU A 8 -5.40 24.04 3.20
C LEU A 8 -4.85 25.38 2.72
N ALA A 9 -5.04 26.44 3.50
CA ALA A 9 -4.49 27.75 3.17
C ALA A 9 -2.95 27.74 3.12
N ALA A 10 -2.31 27.01 4.03
CA ALA A 10 -0.85 26.85 4.02
C ALA A 10 -0.35 26.09 2.79
N ILE A 11 -1.01 25.00 2.39
CA ILE A 11 -0.72 24.24 1.17
C ILE A 11 -0.85 25.14 -0.06
N GLN A 12 -1.97 25.87 -0.17
CA GLN A 12 -2.18 26.78 -1.29
C GLN A 12 -1.16 27.94 -1.34
N ALA A 13 -0.79 28.46 -0.18
CA ALA A 13 0.22 29.53 -0.09
C ALA A 13 1.63 29.04 -0.43
N SER A 14 1.96 27.79 -0.10
CA SER A 14 3.25 27.17 -0.46
C SER A 14 3.35 26.82 -1.95
N GLY A 15 2.19 26.66 -2.62
CA GLY A 15 2.10 26.18 -4.00
C GLY A 15 2.40 24.70 -4.16
N LYS A 16 2.49 23.93 -3.06
CA LYS A 16 2.88 22.52 -3.06
C LYS A 16 1.95 21.69 -2.18
N LEU A 17 1.64 20.47 -2.64
CA LEU A 17 1.04 19.39 -1.86
C LEU A 17 2.09 18.30 -1.65
N ILE A 18 2.52 18.08 -0.41
CA ILE A 18 3.51 17.05 -0.10
C ILE A 18 2.77 15.74 0.10
N VAL A 19 3.00 14.78 -0.79
CA VAL A 19 2.33 13.48 -0.86
C VAL A 19 3.31 12.37 -0.54
N ALA A 20 3.00 11.53 0.44
CA ALA A 20 3.80 10.35 0.73
C ALA A 20 3.18 9.07 0.13
N LEU A 21 4.06 8.20 -0.36
CA LEU A 21 3.75 6.91 -0.96
C LEU A 21 4.99 6.01 -0.91
N GLU A 22 4.85 4.72 -1.27
CA GLU A 22 6.00 3.79 -1.21
C GLU A 22 6.92 3.89 -2.42
N GLY A 23 6.41 4.10 -3.63
CA GLY A 23 7.19 4.08 -4.87
C GLY A 23 7.68 2.69 -5.29
N ALA A 24 7.28 1.64 -4.60
CA ALA A 24 7.70 0.25 -4.82
C ALA A 24 6.53 -0.75 -4.83
N TRP A 25 5.31 -0.27 -5.04
CA TRP A 25 4.09 -1.08 -5.04
C TRP A 25 3.26 -0.90 -6.31
N GLN A 26 3.54 -1.72 -7.29
CA GLN A 26 2.87 -1.73 -8.59
C GLN A 26 1.48 -2.40 -8.47
N PRO A 27 0.40 -1.88 -9.10
CA PRO A 27 0.36 -0.71 -10.01
C PRO A 27 0.05 0.63 -9.29
N TRP A 28 0.14 0.71 -7.97
CA TRP A 28 -0.28 1.87 -7.16
C TRP A 28 0.70 3.04 -7.24
N SER A 29 1.95 2.80 -6.83
CA SER A 29 3.06 3.75 -6.93
C SER A 29 4.37 2.98 -7.17
N TYR A 30 5.03 3.23 -8.27
CA TYR A 30 6.26 2.52 -8.65
C TYR A 30 7.07 3.33 -9.66
N HIS A 31 8.31 2.93 -9.87
CA HIS A 31 9.16 3.48 -10.92
C HIS A 31 9.05 2.66 -12.20
N ASP A 32 8.79 3.31 -13.32
CA ASP A 32 8.78 2.68 -14.63
C ASP A 32 10.20 2.40 -15.15
N GLU A 33 10.32 1.84 -16.35
CA GLU A 33 11.61 1.52 -16.97
C GLU A 33 12.52 2.75 -17.19
N SER A 34 11.96 3.97 -17.17
CA SER A 34 12.70 5.23 -17.27
C SER A 34 13.03 5.84 -15.91
N ASP A 35 12.81 5.11 -14.81
CA ASP A 35 12.95 5.58 -13.44
C ASP A 35 12.03 6.77 -13.09
N THR A 36 10.87 6.82 -13.74
CA THR A 36 9.84 7.82 -13.46
C THR A 36 8.81 7.26 -12.50
N LEU A 37 8.51 8.00 -11.43
CA LEU A 37 7.46 7.64 -10.49
C LEU A 37 6.08 7.74 -11.16
N VAL A 38 5.39 6.63 -11.25
CA VAL A 38 4.09 6.44 -11.92
C VAL A 38 3.17 5.56 -11.07
N GLY A 39 1.94 5.40 -11.49
CA GLY A 39 0.96 4.53 -10.89
C GLY A 39 -0.35 5.23 -10.56
N TYR A 40 -1.33 4.43 -10.15
CA TYR A 40 -2.69 4.90 -9.91
C TYR A 40 -2.74 5.98 -8.82
N ASP A 41 -2.06 5.78 -7.70
CA ASP A 41 -2.01 6.73 -6.59
C ASP A 41 -1.26 8.01 -6.95
N VAL A 42 -0.25 7.91 -7.82
CA VAL A 42 0.47 9.07 -8.35
C VAL A 42 -0.48 9.92 -9.22
N GLU A 43 -1.28 9.30 -10.07
CA GLU A 43 -2.24 10.01 -10.92
C GLU A 43 -3.39 10.63 -10.10
N VAL A 44 -3.92 9.91 -9.11
CA VAL A 44 -4.96 10.41 -8.21
C VAL A 44 -4.45 11.62 -7.42
N SER A 45 -3.30 11.53 -6.81
CA SER A 45 -2.72 12.63 -6.01
C SER A 45 -2.36 13.84 -6.88
N ARG A 46 -1.90 13.62 -8.11
CA ARG A 46 -1.67 14.70 -9.10
C ARG A 46 -2.98 15.42 -9.44
N ALA A 47 -4.06 14.67 -9.67
CA ALA A 47 -5.37 15.26 -9.95
C ALA A 47 -5.93 16.04 -8.74
N ILE A 48 -5.63 15.60 -7.52
CA ILE A 48 -5.97 16.34 -6.30
C ILE A 48 -5.19 17.65 -6.23
N ALA A 49 -3.86 17.62 -6.42
CA ALA A 49 -3.02 18.81 -6.41
C ALA A 49 -3.47 19.84 -7.46
N GLU A 50 -3.76 19.38 -8.68
CA GLU A 50 -4.29 20.23 -9.75
C GLU A 50 -5.60 20.94 -9.33
N LYS A 51 -6.53 20.21 -8.72
CA LYS A 51 -7.79 20.79 -8.23
C LYS A 51 -7.59 21.79 -7.08
N LEU A 52 -6.55 21.63 -6.27
CA LEU A 52 -6.17 22.56 -5.22
C LEU A 52 -5.40 23.78 -5.77
N GLY A 53 -4.96 23.74 -7.03
CA GLY A 53 -4.15 24.79 -7.67
C GLY A 53 -2.69 24.79 -7.22
N VAL A 54 -2.13 23.62 -6.89
CA VAL A 54 -0.76 23.43 -6.39
C VAL A 54 -0.07 22.31 -7.15
N GLU A 55 1.27 22.21 -7.01
CA GLU A 55 2.06 21.12 -7.57
C GLU A 55 2.26 19.99 -6.55
N PRO A 56 2.17 18.72 -6.94
CA PRO A 56 2.48 17.61 -6.05
C PRO A 56 4.00 17.49 -5.86
N GLU A 57 4.43 17.29 -4.62
CA GLU A 57 5.80 16.92 -4.27
C GLU A 57 5.77 15.55 -3.58
N TYR A 58 6.44 14.56 -4.16
CA TYR A 58 6.39 13.19 -3.66
C TYR A 58 7.51 12.90 -2.69
N VAL A 59 7.16 12.19 -1.60
CA VAL A 59 8.10 11.64 -0.62
C VAL A 59 7.90 10.14 -0.59
N GLU A 60 8.91 9.40 -0.99
CA GLU A 60 8.91 7.94 -0.92
C GLU A 60 9.36 7.48 0.47
N SER A 61 8.64 6.52 1.02
CA SER A 61 8.90 6.00 2.36
C SER A 61 8.33 4.60 2.50
N ASP A 62 8.94 3.77 3.32
CA ASP A 62 8.40 2.45 3.66
C ASP A 62 7.03 2.57 4.33
N TRP A 63 6.19 1.55 4.14
CA TRP A 63 4.83 1.51 4.68
C TRP A 63 4.74 1.91 6.15
N ASP A 64 5.61 1.33 7.00
CA ASP A 64 5.60 1.59 8.44
C ASP A 64 5.92 3.06 8.80
N SER A 65 6.64 3.75 7.92
CA SER A 65 7.06 5.13 8.11
C SER A 65 6.05 6.16 7.60
N LEU A 66 5.07 5.76 6.77
CA LEU A 66 4.07 6.67 6.18
C LEU A 66 3.22 7.34 7.26
N PHE A 67 2.64 6.57 8.18
CA PHE A 67 1.78 7.11 9.23
C PHE A 67 2.57 7.93 10.26
N ALA A 68 3.73 7.45 10.67
CA ALA A 68 4.60 8.18 11.58
C ALA A 68 5.07 9.52 10.98
N GLY A 69 5.30 9.57 9.68
CA GLY A 69 5.65 10.79 8.96
C GLY A 69 4.48 11.78 8.87
N LEU A 70 3.25 11.27 8.64
CA LEU A 70 2.03 12.07 8.63
C LEU A 70 1.78 12.70 10.01
N ASP A 71 1.89 11.91 11.08
CA ASP A 71 1.75 12.37 12.47
C ASP A 71 2.79 13.44 12.83
N ALA A 72 4.00 13.31 12.30
CA ALA A 72 5.07 14.28 12.49
C ALA A 72 4.94 15.53 11.59
N GLY A 73 3.92 15.59 10.72
CA GLY A 73 3.70 16.70 9.79
C GLY A 73 4.79 16.83 8.72
N ARG A 74 5.40 15.71 8.32
CA ARG A 74 6.42 15.69 7.25
C ARG A 74 5.80 15.80 5.87
N PHE A 75 4.55 15.38 5.71
CA PHE A 75 3.76 15.45 4.50
C PHE A 75 2.33 15.88 4.81
N ASP A 76 1.64 16.34 3.79
CA ASP A 76 0.26 16.82 3.91
C ASP A 76 -0.75 15.68 3.78
N MET A 77 -0.41 14.63 3.01
CA MET A 77 -1.26 13.45 2.82
C MET A 77 -0.44 12.21 2.47
N VAL A 78 -1.04 11.06 2.75
CA VAL A 78 -0.59 9.76 2.25
C VAL A 78 -1.55 9.32 1.13
N CYS A 79 -0.99 8.92 -0.02
CA CYS A 79 -1.74 8.35 -1.13
C CYS A 79 -1.04 7.05 -1.57
N ASN A 80 -1.43 5.93 -0.98
CA ASN A 80 -0.72 4.65 -1.11
C ASN A 80 -1.66 3.45 -0.91
N GLY A 81 -2.82 3.43 -1.56
CA GLY A 81 -3.78 2.34 -1.45
C GLY A 81 -4.24 2.09 0.00
N VAL A 82 -4.21 3.10 0.85
CA VAL A 82 -4.53 2.94 2.27
C VAL A 82 -6.01 2.68 2.45
N GLU A 83 -6.33 1.48 2.93
CA GLU A 83 -7.70 1.09 3.24
C GLU A 83 -8.25 1.84 4.45
N VAL A 84 -9.51 2.24 4.36
CA VAL A 84 -10.26 2.79 5.49
C VAL A 84 -10.64 1.64 6.41
N THR A 85 -10.07 1.62 7.62
CA THR A 85 -10.50 0.72 8.70
C THR A 85 -11.07 1.52 9.86
N ASP A 86 -11.91 0.89 10.68
CA ASP A 86 -12.48 1.54 11.87
C ASP A 86 -11.37 2.05 12.81
N GLU A 87 -10.29 1.29 12.96
CA GLU A 87 -9.16 1.66 13.80
C GLU A 87 -8.42 2.89 13.24
N ARG A 88 -8.09 2.90 11.95
CA ARG A 88 -7.42 4.02 11.30
C ARG A 88 -8.28 5.28 11.31
N ALA A 89 -9.61 5.13 11.11
CA ALA A 89 -10.55 6.23 11.13
C ALA A 89 -10.71 6.91 12.50
N LEU A 90 -10.27 6.28 13.59
CA LEU A 90 -10.19 6.91 14.91
C LEU A 90 -9.06 7.94 15.03
N THR A 91 -8.05 7.82 14.19
CA THR A 91 -6.81 8.62 14.27
C THR A 91 -6.63 9.55 13.07
N TYR A 92 -7.03 9.10 11.88
CA TYR A 92 -6.80 9.78 10.62
C TYR A 92 -8.10 10.15 9.91
N ASP A 93 -8.09 11.30 9.23
CA ASP A 93 -9.14 11.69 8.31
C ASP A 93 -8.90 11.07 6.93
N PHE A 94 -9.95 10.58 6.30
CA PHE A 94 -9.91 9.99 4.96
C PHE A 94 -10.71 10.81 3.96
N THR A 95 -10.28 10.79 2.72
CA THR A 95 -11.08 11.28 1.59
C THR A 95 -12.24 10.31 1.31
N THR A 96 -13.15 10.69 0.42
CA THR A 96 -14.04 9.71 -0.20
C THR A 96 -13.18 8.63 -0.89
N PRO A 97 -13.51 7.34 -0.73
CA PRO A 97 -12.79 6.28 -1.42
C PRO A 97 -12.71 6.50 -2.92
N TYR A 98 -11.53 6.43 -3.49
CA TYR A 98 -11.27 6.60 -4.92
C TYR A 98 -11.04 5.27 -5.66
N GLY A 99 -11.04 4.15 -4.93
CA GLY A 99 -10.91 2.81 -5.46
C GLY A 99 -11.44 1.76 -4.49
N TYR A 100 -11.72 0.58 -5.02
CA TYR A 100 -12.10 -0.61 -4.25
C TYR A 100 -11.24 -1.77 -4.74
N ILE A 101 -10.68 -2.53 -3.83
CA ILE A 101 -9.84 -3.68 -4.10
C ILE A 101 -10.38 -4.92 -3.40
N HIS A 102 -9.98 -6.09 -3.88
CA HIS A 102 -10.21 -7.35 -3.19
C HIS A 102 -8.88 -7.88 -2.69
N THR A 103 -8.86 -8.34 -1.44
CA THR A 103 -7.69 -9.06 -0.93
C THR A 103 -7.66 -10.43 -1.58
N ALA A 104 -6.54 -10.75 -2.20
CA ALA A 104 -6.29 -12.05 -2.80
C ALA A 104 -5.19 -12.80 -2.04
N LEU A 105 -5.23 -14.12 -2.18
CA LEU A 105 -4.29 -15.06 -1.62
C LEU A 105 -3.45 -15.65 -2.75
N ALA A 106 -2.14 -15.48 -2.70
CA ALA A 106 -1.21 -16.07 -3.63
C ALA A 106 -0.49 -17.27 -3.01
N VAL A 107 -0.42 -18.34 -3.76
CA VAL A 107 0.29 -19.58 -3.43
C VAL A 107 1.10 -20.06 -4.63
N ARG A 108 2.07 -20.95 -4.40
CA ARG A 108 2.78 -21.56 -5.52
C ARG A 108 1.84 -22.43 -6.36
N LYS A 109 2.12 -22.55 -7.64
CA LYS A 109 1.35 -23.33 -8.61
C LYS A 109 1.18 -24.80 -8.24
N ASP A 110 2.16 -25.36 -7.54
CA ASP A 110 2.16 -26.76 -7.06
C ASP A 110 1.50 -26.93 -5.69
N ASN A 111 0.93 -25.88 -5.11
CA ASN A 111 0.24 -25.94 -3.84
C ASN A 111 -1.17 -26.52 -4.01
N ASP A 112 -1.45 -27.60 -3.30
CA ASP A 112 -2.77 -28.26 -3.27
C ASP A 112 -3.50 -28.11 -1.92
N GLU A 113 -2.84 -27.55 -0.91
CA GLU A 113 -3.36 -27.52 0.46
C GLU A 113 -4.11 -26.23 0.78
N ILE A 114 -3.68 -25.07 0.24
CA ILE A 114 -4.25 -23.76 0.54
C ILE A 114 -5.14 -23.32 -0.62
N LYS A 115 -6.45 -23.23 -0.37
CA LYS A 115 -7.48 -22.80 -1.34
C LYS A 115 -8.29 -21.61 -0.84
N THR A 116 -8.36 -21.43 0.47
CA THR A 116 -9.12 -20.37 1.14
C THR A 116 -8.30 -19.75 2.26
N PHE A 117 -8.77 -18.64 2.84
CA PHE A 117 -8.08 -18.02 3.97
C PHE A 117 -8.09 -18.93 5.22
N GLU A 118 -9.10 -19.77 5.40
CA GLU A 118 -9.19 -20.73 6.51
C GLU A 118 -8.04 -21.74 6.50
N ASP A 119 -7.50 -22.05 5.33
CA ASP A 119 -6.38 -22.98 5.17
C ASP A 119 -5.03 -22.39 5.61
N LEU A 120 -5.00 -21.10 5.93
CA LEU A 120 -3.80 -20.42 6.44
C LEU A 120 -3.42 -20.80 7.86
N LYS A 121 -4.30 -21.51 8.58
CA LYS A 121 -4.04 -21.90 9.95
C LYS A 121 -2.76 -22.74 10.07
N GLY A 122 -1.80 -22.23 10.83
CA GLY A 122 -0.49 -22.86 11.05
C GLY A 122 0.46 -22.76 9.85
N LYS A 123 0.12 -21.99 8.82
CA LYS A 123 0.98 -21.70 7.67
C LYS A 123 1.82 -20.44 7.92
N THR A 124 2.85 -20.26 7.11
CA THR A 124 3.70 -19.08 7.15
C THR A 124 3.39 -18.18 5.95
N THR A 125 3.14 -16.90 6.23
CA THR A 125 2.95 -15.86 5.21
C THR A 125 3.98 -14.73 5.40
N ALA A 126 4.05 -13.79 4.46
CA ALA A 126 4.85 -12.58 4.59
C ALA A 126 4.07 -11.38 4.07
N ASN A 127 4.11 -10.27 4.80
CA ASN A 127 3.50 -9.00 4.44
C ASN A 127 4.19 -7.86 5.21
N SER A 128 3.97 -6.62 4.78
CA SER A 128 4.43 -5.45 5.52
C SER A 128 3.79 -5.41 6.92
N LEU A 129 4.57 -5.03 7.91
CA LEU A 129 4.08 -4.89 9.29
C LEU A 129 2.92 -3.89 9.35
N ALA A 130 1.98 -4.11 10.27
CA ALA A 130 0.79 -3.27 10.46
C ALA A 130 -0.07 -3.06 9.19
N SER A 131 0.07 -3.93 8.17
CA SER A 131 -0.81 -3.96 7.02
C SER A 131 -2.09 -4.74 7.33
N THR A 132 -3.19 -4.38 6.67
CA THR A 132 -4.45 -5.16 6.76
C THR A 132 -4.28 -6.60 6.26
N TYR A 133 -3.32 -6.84 5.37
CA TYR A 133 -2.96 -8.18 4.89
C TYR A 133 -2.32 -9.03 5.97
N MET A 134 -1.40 -8.46 6.77
CA MET A 134 -0.82 -9.13 7.93
C MET A 134 -1.90 -9.47 8.96
N GLU A 135 -2.71 -8.48 9.35
CA GLU A 135 -3.80 -8.67 10.32
C GLU A 135 -4.80 -9.75 9.86
N LEU A 136 -5.16 -9.74 8.57
CA LEU A 136 -6.04 -10.74 7.99
C LEU A 136 -5.43 -12.15 8.07
N ALA A 137 -4.17 -12.32 7.66
CA ALA A 137 -3.48 -13.61 7.71
C ALA A 137 -3.38 -14.14 9.16
N GLU A 138 -3.03 -13.28 10.11
CA GLU A 138 -2.96 -13.62 11.54
C GLU A 138 -4.33 -14.01 12.10
N SER A 139 -5.40 -13.33 11.67
CA SER A 139 -6.78 -13.65 12.10
C SER A 139 -7.21 -15.05 11.70
N TYR A 140 -6.64 -15.60 10.60
CA TYR A 140 -6.82 -16.97 10.16
C TYR A 140 -5.77 -17.95 10.74
N GLY A 141 -4.91 -17.47 11.63
CA GLY A 141 -3.95 -18.31 12.36
C GLY A 141 -2.65 -18.60 11.61
N ALA A 142 -2.28 -17.76 10.63
CA ALA A 142 -0.96 -17.79 10.03
C ALA A 142 0.10 -17.18 10.96
N THR A 143 1.36 -17.58 10.73
CA THR A 143 2.54 -16.87 11.26
C THR A 143 3.05 -15.95 10.17
N VAL A 144 3.03 -14.64 10.41
CA VAL A 144 3.42 -13.65 9.40
C VAL A 144 4.86 -13.17 9.63
N GLN A 145 5.66 -13.14 8.56
CA GLN A 145 6.97 -12.50 8.54
C GLN A 145 6.81 -11.06 8.02
N GLY A 146 7.41 -10.08 8.70
CA GLY A 146 7.45 -8.70 8.24
C GLY A 146 8.41 -8.58 7.06
N ILE A 147 7.89 -8.21 5.90
CA ILE A 147 8.63 -7.98 4.65
C ILE A 147 8.06 -6.74 3.99
N ASP A 148 8.92 -5.82 3.57
CA ASP A 148 8.51 -4.47 3.19
C ASP A 148 7.87 -4.39 1.80
N THR A 149 8.27 -5.26 0.84
CA THR A 149 7.79 -5.15 -0.55
C THR A 149 7.07 -6.42 -1.03
N LEU A 150 6.10 -6.23 -1.94
CA LEU A 150 5.40 -7.34 -2.59
C LEU A 150 6.38 -8.24 -3.37
N GLU A 151 7.34 -7.67 -4.06
CA GLU A 151 8.31 -8.44 -4.84
C GLU A 151 9.12 -9.39 -3.96
N GLU A 152 9.60 -8.91 -2.80
CA GLU A 152 10.33 -9.76 -1.85
C GLU A 152 9.44 -10.89 -1.30
N THR A 153 8.17 -10.61 -1.00
CA THR A 153 7.24 -11.65 -0.53
C THR A 153 7.00 -12.71 -1.60
N ILE A 154 6.89 -12.32 -2.88
CA ILE A 154 6.74 -13.26 -3.99
C ILE A 154 8.01 -14.08 -4.19
N GLN A 155 9.19 -13.49 -4.06
CA GLN A 155 10.45 -14.22 -4.12
C GLN A 155 10.56 -15.27 -3.00
N LEU A 156 10.14 -14.95 -1.77
CA LEU A 156 10.08 -15.91 -0.67
C LEU A 156 9.08 -17.04 -0.95
N LEU A 157 7.92 -16.71 -1.52
CA LEU A 157 6.90 -17.67 -1.91
C LEU A 157 7.43 -18.63 -2.99
N ALA A 158 8.02 -18.10 -4.04
CA ALA A 158 8.62 -18.90 -5.12
C ALA A 158 9.75 -19.81 -4.61
N ALA A 159 10.56 -19.31 -3.68
CA ALA A 159 11.62 -20.10 -3.04
C ALA A 159 11.12 -21.15 -2.02
N GLY A 160 9.80 -21.21 -1.76
CA GLY A 160 9.21 -22.11 -0.78
C GLY A 160 9.57 -21.80 0.67
N ARG A 161 9.94 -20.56 0.96
CA ARG A 161 10.28 -20.11 2.33
C ARG A 161 9.05 -19.66 3.11
N ILE A 162 7.97 -19.32 2.42
CA ILE A 162 6.63 -19.08 2.96
C ILE A 162 5.62 -19.91 2.17
N ASP A 163 4.46 -20.17 2.75
CA ASP A 163 3.40 -20.98 2.16
C ASP A 163 2.46 -20.17 1.27
N ALA A 164 2.21 -18.90 1.64
CA ALA A 164 1.31 -18.00 0.95
C ALA A 164 1.67 -16.53 1.22
N THR A 165 1.10 -15.62 0.44
CA THR A 165 1.10 -14.18 0.72
C THR A 165 -0.24 -13.56 0.32
N LEU A 166 -0.62 -12.45 0.97
CA LEU A 166 -1.84 -11.71 0.71
C LEU A 166 -1.51 -10.34 0.15
N ASN A 167 -2.30 -9.87 -0.80
CA ASN A 167 -2.19 -8.49 -1.32
C ASN A 167 -3.46 -8.14 -2.11
N ALA A 168 -3.52 -6.92 -2.67
CA ALA A 168 -4.56 -6.56 -3.60
C ALA A 168 -4.52 -7.48 -4.83
N ASP A 169 -5.68 -7.94 -5.29
CA ASP A 169 -5.80 -8.81 -6.46
C ASP A 169 -5.17 -8.18 -7.71
N VAL A 170 -5.35 -6.88 -7.92
CA VAL A 170 -4.77 -6.13 -9.03
C VAL A 170 -3.24 -6.14 -9.02
N SER A 171 -2.61 -6.13 -7.85
CA SER A 171 -1.14 -6.20 -7.72
C SER A 171 -0.61 -7.56 -8.15
N PHE A 172 -1.31 -8.65 -7.80
CA PHE A 172 -0.95 -9.99 -8.29
C PHE A 172 -1.18 -10.14 -9.78
N TYR A 173 -2.29 -9.64 -10.33
CA TYR A 173 -2.53 -9.67 -11.77
C TYR A 173 -1.47 -8.87 -12.54
N ASP A 174 -1.10 -7.71 -12.05
CA ASP A 174 -0.06 -6.90 -12.66
C ASP A 174 1.29 -7.62 -12.63
N TYR A 175 1.67 -8.18 -11.48
CA TYR A 175 2.89 -8.97 -11.34
C TYR A 175 2.93 -10.15 -12.33
N LEU A 176 1.84 -10.91 -12.46
CA LEU A 176 1.76 -12.05 -13.39
C LEU A 176 1.79 -11.63 -14.87
N ASN A 177 1.33 -10.42 -15.20
CA ASN A 177 1.45 -9.90 -16.56
C ASN A 177 2.89 -9.60 -16.96
N VAL A 178 3.71 -9.16 -15.99
CA VAL A 178 5.14 -8.86 -16.20
C VAL A 178 5.99 -10.12 -16.06
N HIS A 179 5.56 -11.07 -15.22
CA HIS A 179 6.27 -12.32 -14.90
C HIS A 179 5.35 -13.54 -15.16
N PRO A 180 5.11 -13.92 -16.44
CA PRO A 180 4.12 -14.96 -16.79
C PRO A 180 4.57 -16.40 -16.46
N ASP A 181 5.81 -16.62 -16.07
CA ASP A 181 6.38 -17.92 -15.71
C ASP A 181 6.14 -18.24 -14.23
#